data_e53f8bfdd8f6b0beb98bde2aee305bf7
#
_entry.id   e53f8bfdd8f6b0beb98bde2aee305bf7
#
_cell.length_a   1.000
_cell.length_b   1.000
_cell.length_c   1.000
_cell.angle_alpha   90.00
_cell.angle_beta   90.00
_cell.angle_gamma   90.00
#
_symmetry.space_group_name_H-M   'P 1'
#
loop_
_entity.id
_entity.type
_entity.pdbx_description
1 polymer ?
#
loop_
_entity_poly.entity_id
_entity_poly.type
_entity_poly.pdbx_seq_one_letter_code
_entity_poly.pdbx_strand_id
1 'polypeptide(L)'
;MVIIINKITIGRGQVVKGDVFIFPKGETLNVEDLYGFIQYQDELYRRKYEPNYDMYVSNHPILRAPLKAWSENNKLVVPMPRLLVDEYAGYFGGNAPTVQLEDETDNDSLQVWLNDSEFADEHSEIVKAVGIYGRSYLLAYQGEDSKPKIAHVEPDEGFMIYDDTIKSEPLAFVRYSRDYLNHVTGTIYYAGFSVDFKDDKLEEPVNYVWHEVPAVEFYSNEERQGIFDGVKTLIEALDKALSKKADQVDYFDNAYLLALGLNLEDENGRIHIDREQRFIYSPDADATHAKVEFIGKPDADGMQENLINRLIDLIYYTSMIPNLQDSAFSGNSSGVALQFKLLPMQNMAAFQERKFIKSLRRMFKVLFESADGGQIVRAINKDSWLDLRFTYTRNMPQNMADAVSTAVQASSILSQQTALAMIPGIDDPQAELERKEDEQSNSMKKAMNQALPDYLKAGVDNDEENSEE
;
A
#
# COMPACT_ATOMS: atom_id res chain seq x y z
N MET A 1 -9.22 1.26 -36.80
CA MET A 1 -8.89 2.48 -36.05
C MET A 1 -9.91 2.56 -34.89
N VAL A 2 -9.54 2.05 -33.74
CA VAL A 2 -10.42 2.09 -32.54
C VAL A 2 -10.27 3.51 -31.97
N ILE A 3 -11.30 4.31 -32.11
CA ILE A 3 -11.37 5.60 -31.40
C ILE A 3 -11.62 5.24 -29.94
N ILE A 4 -10.56 5.27 -29.12
CA ILE A 4 -10.70 5.20 -27.68
C ILE A 4 -11.38 6.52 -27.26
N ILE A 5 -12.66 6.46 -26.98
CA ILE A 5 -13.38 7.58 -26.37
C ILE A 5 -12.86 7.66 -24.94
N ASN A 6 -11.87 8.53 -24.71
CA ASN A 6 -11.26 8.75 -23.39
C ASN A 6 -12.13 9.62 -22.47
N LYS A 7 -13.40 9.82 -22.81
CA LYS A 7 -14.33 10.69 -22.11
C LYS A 7 -15.72 10.09 -22.09
N ILE A 8 -16.29 9.93 -20.88
CA ILE A 8 -17.67 9.52 -20.67
C ILE A 8 -18.42 10.74 -20.09
N THR A 9 -19.52 11.14 -20.70
CA THR A 9 -20.36 12.25 -20.22
C THR A 9 -21.36 11.71 -19.20
N ILE A 10 -21.48 12.38 -18.07
CA ILE A 10 -22.43 12.08 -16.99
C ILE A 10 -23.15 13.37 -16.62
N GLY A 11 -24.40 13.50 -17.00
CA GLY A 11 -25.14 14.75 -16.83
C GLY A 11 -24.37 15.93 -17.41
N ARG A 12 -24.09 16.97 -16.61
CA ARG A 12 -23.24 18.11 -16.96
C ARG A 12 -21.75 17.86 -16.78
N GLY A 13 -21.39 16.74 -16.17
CA GLY A 13 -20.02 16.35 -15.90
C GLY A 13 -19.46 15.31 -16.88
N GLN A 14 -18.25 14.87 -16.61
CA GLN A 14 -17.57 13.86 -17.41
C GLN A 14 -16.58 13.03 -16.59
N VAL A 15 -16.32 11.82 -17.05
CA VAL A 15 -15.21 10.99 -16.57
C VAL A 15 -14.12 10.96 -17.62
N VAL A 16 -12.90 11.20 -17.21
CA VAL A 16 -11.73 11.23 -18.10
C VAL A 16 -10.76 10.09 -17.76
N LYS A 17 -9.62 10.05 -18.48
CA LYS A 17 -8.56 9.07 -18.25
C LYS A 17 -8.21 8.93 -16.76
N GLY A 18 -8.06 7.68 -16.29
CA GLY A 18 -7.78 7.37 -14.89
C GLY A 18 -9.02 7.39 -14.00
N ASP A 19 -10.22 7.32 -14.60
CA ASP A 19 -11.49 7.37 -13.88
C ASP A 19 -11.58 8.61 -12.96
N VAL A 20 -11.21 9.77 -13.51
CA VAL A 20 -11.25 11.07 -12.83
C VAL A 20 -12.55 11.79 -13.20
N PHE A 21 -13.31 12.19 -12.18
CA PHE A 21 -14.56 12.90 -12.34
C PHE A 21 -14.31 14.40 -12.47
N ILE A 22 -14.90 15.01 -13.51
CA ILE A 22 -14.77 16.44 -13.81
C ILE A 22 -16.16 17.05 -13.92
N PHE A 23 -16.33 18.26 -13.34
CA PHE A 23 -17.56 19.01 -13.36
C PHE A 23 -17.28 20.50 -13.63
N PRO A 24 -18.22 21.25 -14.26
CA PRO A 24 -18.01 22.66 -14.56
C PRO A 24 -17.70 23.50 -13.31
N LYS A 25 -16.68 24.35 -13.40
CA LYS A 25 -16.26 25.22 -12.32
C LYS A 25 -17.35 26.21 -11.91
N GLY A 26 -17.55 26.36 -10.60
CA GLY A 26 -18.50 27.29 -10.00
C GLY A 26 -19.94 26.80 -10.01
N GLU A 27 -20.19 25.58 -10.46
CA GLU A 27 -21.49 24.93 -10.36
C GLU A 27 -21.52 23.91 -9.23
N THR A 28 -22.70 23.68 -8.63
CA THR A 28 -22.96 22.62 -7.67
C THR A 28 -23.69 21.47 -8.35
N LEU A 29 -23.51 20.27 -7.83
CA LEU A 29 -24.21 19.08 -8.31
C LEU A 29 -25.70 19.17 -8.00
N ASN A 30 -26.52 18.84 -8.98
CA ASN A 30 -27.91 18.50 -8.72
C ASN A 30 -28.03 16.98 -8.47
N VAL A 31 -29.23 16.51 -8.18
CA VAL A 31 -29.52 15.09 -7.90
C VAL A 31 -29.13 14.20 -9.07
N GLU A 32 -29.43 14.60 -10.31
CA GLU A 32 -29.15 13.81 -11.50
C GLU A 32 -27.63 13.68 -11.76
N ASP A 33 -26.87 14.78 -11.63
CA ASP A 33 -25.42 14.78 -11.74
C ASP A 33 -24.77 13.88 -10.68
N LEU A 34 -25.21 14.02 -9.40
CA LEU A 34 -24.71 13.23 -8.28
C LEU A 34 -24.91 11.73 -8.52
N TYR A 35 -26.14 11.34 -8.85
CA TYR A 35 -26.46 9.93 -9.09
C TYR A 35 -25.75 9.35 -10.31
N GLY A 36 -25.54 10.14 -11.34
CA GLY A 36 -24.74 9.73 -12.49
C GLY A 36 -23.30 9.36 -12.08
N PHE A 37 -22.68 10.18 -11.23
CA PHE A 37 -21.35 9.89 -10.70
C PHE A 37 -21.34 8.70 -9.74
N ILE A 38 -22.32 8.57 -8.84
CA ILE A 38 -22.46 7.43 -7.93
C ILE A 38 -22.63 6.12 -8.71
N GLN A 39 -23.45 6.09 -9.75
CA GLN A 39 -23.65 4.91 -10.59
C GLN A 39 -22.34 4.49 -11.28
N TYR A 40 -21.58 5.46 -11.80
CA TYR A 40 -20.28 5.17 -12.40
C TYR A 40 -19.28 4.67 -11.35
N GLN A 41 -19.27 5.25 -10.15
CA GLN A 41 -18.41 4.82 -9.05
C GLN A 41 -18.74 3.39 -8.61
N ASP A 42 -20.02 3.03 -8.51
CA ASP A 42 -20.46 1.67 -8.22
C ASP A 42 -20.05 0.67 -9.30
N GLU A 43 -20.07 1.08 -10.58
CA GLU A 43 -19.56 0.25 -11.67
C GLU A 43 -18.05 0.10 -11.60
N LEU A 44 -17.34 1.19 -11.29
CA LEU A 44 -15.88 1.18 -11.09
C LEU A 44 -15.48 0.29 -9.92
N TYR A 45 -16.23 0.34 -8.81
CA TYR A 45 -16.05 -0.55 -7.66
C TYR A 45 -16.12 -2.01 -8.09
N ARG A 46 -17.21 -2.43 -8.71
CA ARG A 46 -17.41 -3.81 -9.17
C ARG A 46 -16.39 -4.27 -10.23
N ARG A 47 -15.97 -3.36 -11.10
CA ARG A 47 -15.04 -3.67 -12.20
C ARG A 47 -13.59 -3.72 -11.75
N LYS A 48 -13.20 -2.90 -10.76
CA LYS A 48 -11.80 -2.67 -10.41
C LYS A 48 -11.50 -2.86 -8.92
N TYR A 49 -12.20 -2.16 -8.02
CA TYR A 49 -11.82 -2.12 -6.62
C TYR A 49 -12.12 -3.42 -5.89
N GLU A 50 -13.34 -3.95 -6.02
CA GLU A 50 -13.72 -5.22 -5.43
C GLU A 50 -12.84 -6.39 -5.93
N PRO A 51 -12.59 -6.57 -7.25
CA PRO A 51 -11.65 -7.58 -7.73
C PRO A 51 -10.21 -7.40 -7.24
N ASN A 52 -9.75 -6.13 -7.05
CA ASN A 52 -8.42 -5.88 -6.50
C ASN A 52 -8.34 -6.31 -5.04
N TYR A 53 -9.33 -5.91 -4.25
CA TYR A 53 -9.40 -6.30 -2.85
C TYR A 53 -9.53 -7.81 -2.68
N ASP A 54 -10.41 -8.45 -3.44
CA ASP A 54 -10.55 -9.91 -3.47
C ASP A 54 -9.20 -10.61 -3.71
N MET A 55 -8.46 -10.17 -4.71
CA MET A 55 -7.13 -10.74 -5.00
C MET A 55 -6.12 -10.46 -3.88
N TYR A 56 -6.16 -9.28 -3.27
CA TYR A 56 -5.30 -8.94 -2.13
C TYR A 56 -5.57 -9.82 -0.90
N VAL A 57 -6.84 -10.12 -0.59
CA VAL A 57 -7.21 -11.02 0.52
C VAL A 57 -7.22 -12.49 0.13
N SER A 58 -6.61 -12.85 -1.00
CA SER A 58 -6.50 -14.24 -1.51
C SER A 58 -7.83 -14.88 -1.94
N ASN A 59 -8.85 -14.09 -2.24
CA ASN A 59 -10.12 -14.55 -2.81
C ASN A 59 -10.08 -14.50 -4.36
N HIS A 60 -9.12 -15.23 -4.95
CA HIS A 60 -8.84 -15.19 -6.38
C HIS A 60 -9.96 -15.82 -7.23
N PRO A 61 -10.10 -15.42 -8.51
CA PRO A 61 -11.15 -15.94 -9.41
C PRO A 61 -11.16 -17.47 -9.57
N ILE A 62 -10.02 -18.14 -9.42
CA ILE A 62 -9.91 -19.59 -9.54
C ILE A 62 -10.76 -20.33 -8.50
N LEU A 63 -10.96 -19.74 -7.31
CA LEU A 63 -11.78 -20.35 -6.25
C LEU A 63 -13.25 -20.49 -6.69
N ARG A 64 -13.72 -19.58 -7.54
CA ARG A 64 -15.09 -19.56 -8.10
C ARG A 64 -15.21 -20.31 -9.43
N ALA A 65 -14.10 -20.85 -9.96
CA ALA A 65 -14.13 -21.61 -11.21
C ALA A 65 -15.03 -22.87 -11.09
N PRO A 66 -15.79 -23.22 -12.13
CA PRO A 66 -16.66 -24.39 -12.10
C PRO A 66 -15.85 -25.68 -11.92
N LEU A 67 -16.45 -26.66 -11.22
CA LEU A 67 -15.86 -27.97 -11.04
C LEU A 67 -15.86 -28.72 -12.39
N LYS A 68 -14.76 -29.42 -12.67
CA LYS A 68 -14.66 -30.31 -13.84
C LYS A 68 -15.20 -31.69 -13.45
N ALA A 69 -16.05 -32.27 -14.29
CA ALA A 69 -16.73 -33.52 -14.00
C ALA A 69 -15.79 -34.74 -13.97
N TRP A 70 -14.59 -34.65 -14.57
CA TRP A 70 -13.73 -35.79 -14.88
C TRP A 70 -12.29 -35.66 -14.41
N SER A 71 -11.98 -34.69 -13.53
CA SER A 71 -10.64 -34.49 -13.00
C SER A 71 -10.70 -33.99 -11.57
N GLU A 72 -9.61 -34.16 -10.85
CA GLU A 72 -9.38 -33.46 -9.58
C GLU A 72 -9.57 -31.95 -9.77
N ASN A 73 -10.00 -31.29 -8.72
CA ASN A 73 -10.35 -29.87 -8.76
C ASN A 73 -9.59 -29.08 -7.70
N ASN A 74 -8.28 -29.22 -7.70
CA ASN A 74 -7.42 -28.40 -6.86
C ASN A 74 -7.55 -26.93 -7.27
N LYS A 75 -7.72 -26.07 -6.28
CA LYS A 75 -7.82 -24.61 -6.45
C LYS A 75 -6.81 -23.94 -5.54
N LEU A 76 -5.57 -23.88 -6.00
CA LEU A 76 -4.46 -23.26 -5.27
C LEU A 76 -4.38 -21.79 -5.62
N VAL A 77 -4.21 -20.99 -4.60
CA VAL A 77 -4.01 -19.54 -4.70
C VAL A 77 -2.63 -19.17 -4.17
N VAL A 78 -1.89 -18.41 -4.94
CA VAL A 78 -0.65 -17.81 -4.49
C VAL A 78 -0.94 -16.35 -4.15
N PRO A 79 -0.74 -15.90 -2.90
CA PRO A 79 -1.10 -14.54 -2.47
C PRO A 79 -0.11 -13.49 -3.00
N MET A 80 0.22 -13.54 -4.30
CA MET A 80 1.14 -12.60 -4.95
C MET A 80 0.67 -11.14 -4.86
N PRO A 81 -0.62 -10.82 -5.04
CA PRO A 81 -1.09 -9.43 -4.89
C PRO A 81 -0.76 -8.86 -3.52
N ARG A 82 -1.03 -9.63 -2.46
CA ARG A 82 -0.70 -9.24 -1.10
C ARG A 82 0.81 -9.05 -0.90
N LEU A 83 1.59 -10.02 -1.36
CA LEU A 83 3.05 -9.97 -1.25
C LEU A 83 3.60 -8.70 -1.91
N LEU A 84 3.20 -8.41 -3.15
CA LEU A 84 3.68 -7.24 -3.89
C LEU A 84 3.27 -5.92 -3.22
N VAL A 85 2.04 -5.84 -2.71
CA VAL A 85 1.54 -4.62 -2.03
C VAL A 85 2.25 -4.44 -0.70
N ASP A 86 2.33 -5.48 0.14
CA ASP A 86 2.90 -5.38 1.49
C ASP A 86 4.42 -5.11 1.43
N GLU A 87 5.15 -5.72 0.49
CA GLU A 87 6.58 -5.41 0.27
C GLU A 87 6.78 -3.95 -0.14
N TYR A 88 6.00 -3.48 -1.11
CA TYR A 88 6.14 -2.11 -1.56
C TYR A 88 5.65 -1.09 -0.52
N ALA A 89 4.53 -1.35 0.15
CA ALA A 89 4.02 -0.49 1.21
C ALA A 89 5.01 -0.42 2.38
N GLY A 90 5.59 -1.55 2.78
CA GLY A 90 6.65 -1.59 3.78
C GLY A 90 7.90 -0.82 3.36
N TYR A 91 8.30 -0.89 2.09
CA TYR A 91 9.44 -0.15 1.55
C TYR A 91 9.20 1.36 1.48
N PHE A 92 8.04 1.78 0.94
CA PHE A 92 7.73 3.19 0.69
C PHE A 92 7.17 3.92 1.91
N GLY A 93 6.24 3.30 2.64
CA GLY A 93 5.46 3.88 3.73
C GLY A 93 5.73 3.27 5.10
N GLY A 94 6.67 2.32 5.22
CA GLY A 94 7.02 1.70 6.50
C GLY A 94 7.61 2.71 7.51
N ASN A 95 8.20 3.79 7.01
CA ASN A 95 8.50 4.99 7.78
C ASN A 95 7.57 6.10 7.29
N ALA A 96 6.81 6.73 8.17
CA ALA A 96 6.06 7.92 7.83
C ALA A 96 7.00 9.04 7.38
N PRO A 97 6.58 9.91 6.43
CA PRO A 97 7.41 11.03 6.02
C PRO A 97 7.59 12.01 7.19
N THR A 98 8.81 12.46 7.39
CA THR A 98 9.09 13.55 8.31
C THR A 98 8.52 14.85 7.72
N VAL A 99 7.68 15.54 8.50
CA VAL A 99 7.03 16.80 8.14
C VAL A 99 7.54 17.88 9.08
N GLN A 100 8.18 18.91 8.56
CA GLN A 100 8.83 19.94 9.37
C GLN A 100 8.55 21.35 8.85
N LEU A 101 8.50 22.32 9.77
CA LEU A 101 8.53 23.76 9.53
C LEU A 101 9.90 24.33 9.93
N GLU A 102 10.28 25.48 9.36
CA GLU A 102 11.53 26.16 9.71
C GLU A 102 11.45 26.85 11.07
N ASP A 103 10.28 27.40 11.43
CA ASP A 103 10.07 28.02 12.74
C ASP A 103 9.91 26.92 13.81
N GLU A 104 10.73 26.98 14.85
CA GLU A 104 10.82 25.98 15.91
C GLU A 104 9.50 25.85 16.69
N THR A 105 8.87 26.97 17.04
CA THR A 105 7.61 27.00 17.83
C THR A 105 6.45 26.42 17.02
N ASP A 106 6.37 26.80 15.73
CA ASP A 106 5.35 26.28 14.83
C ASP A 106 5.59 24.79 14.53
N ASN A 107 6.86 24.38 14.44
CA ASN A 107 7.22 22.97 14.24
C ASN A 107 6.83 22.09 15.43
N ASP A 108 7.12 22.52 16.67
CA ASP A 108 6.71 21.79 17.88
C ASP A 108 5.21 21.55 17.91
N SER A 109 4.47 22.57 17.57
CA SER A 109 3.02 22.52 17.51
C SER A 109 2.53 21.57 16.42
N LEU A 110 3.21 21.57 15.26
CA LEU A 110 2.93 20.63 14.17
C LEU A 110 3.21 19.19 14.59
N GLN A 111 4.31 18.92 15.31
CA GLN A 111 4.64 17.59 15.81
C GLN A 111 3.59 17.06 16.80
N VAL A 112 3.10 17.93 17.70
CA VAL A 112 2.00 17.58 18.61
C VAL A 112 0.73 17.18 17.82
N TRP A 113 0.38 17.97 16.81
CA TRP A 113 -0.78 17.66 15.97
C TRP A 113 -0.61 16.36 15.17
N LEU A 114 0.56 16.11 14.58
CA LEU A 114 0.86 14.88 13.84
C LEU A 114 0.68 13.64 14.70
N ASN A 115 1.09 13.72 15.98
CA ASN A 115 0.90 12.63 16.94
C ASN A 115 -0.56 12.48 17.38
N ASP A 116 -1.28 13.59 17.66
CA ASP A 116 -2.68 13.56 18.09
C ASP A 116 -3.64 13.09 16.98
N SER A 117 -3.27 13.30 15.72
CA SER A 117 -4.04 12.88 14.55
C SER A 117 -3.65 11.51 13.99
N GLU A 118 -2.74 10.79 14.67
CA GLU A 118 -2.24 9.47 14.24
C GLU A 118 -1.74 9.45 12.78
N PHE A 119 -1.13 10.58 12.35
CA PHE A 119 -0.73 10.81 10.96
C PHE A 119 0.11 9.67 10.37
N ALA A 120 0.97 9.04 11.16
CA ALA A 120 1.84 7.97 10.70
C ALA A 120 1.04 6.72 10.31
N ASP A 121 0.01 6.37 11.09
CA ASP A 121 -0.87 5.24 10.81
C ASP A 121 -1.76 5.51 9.59
N GLU A 122 -2.42 6.66 9.57
CA GLU A 122 -3.24 7.11 8.44
C GLU A 122 -2.45 7.13 7.12
N HIS A 123 -1.20 7.60 7.16
CA HIS A 123 -0.32 7.59 5.99
C HIS A 123 0.00 6.16 5.53
N SER A 124 0.26 5.23 6.45
CA SER A 124 0.56 3.83 6.15
C SER A 124 -0.64 3.15 5.46
N GLU A 125 -1.85 3.33 6.00
CA GLU A 125 -3.08 2.78 5.41
C GLU A 125 -3.35 3.38 4.02
N ILE A 126 -3.11 4.68 3.81
CA ILE A 126 -3.19 5.30 2.48
C ILE A 126 -2.20 4.68 1.49
N VAL A 127 -0.95 4.44 1.90
CA VAL A 127 0.05 3.81 1.01
C VAL A 127 -0.40 2.42 0.59
N LYS A 128 -0.90 1.63 1.51
CA LYS A 128 -1.44 0.29 1.26
C LYS A 128 -2.67 0.34 0.34
N ALA A 129 -3.64 1.19 0.64
CA ALA A 129 -4.85 1.36 -0.18
C ALA A 129 -4.52 1.82 -1.61
N VAL A 130 -3.58 2.77 -1.78
CA VAL A 130 -3.08 3.18 -3.09
C VAL A 130 -2.39 2.00 -3.80
N GLY A 131 -1.69 1.13 -3.06
CA GLY A 131 -1.11 -0.09 -3.59
C GLY A 131 -2.15 -1.06 -4.16
N ILE A 132 -3.29 -1.21 -3.50
CA ILE A 132 -4.38 -2.11 -3.88
C ILE A 132 -5.25 -1.49 -4.99
N TYR A 133 -5.74 -0.27 -4.78
CA TYR A 133 -6.78 0.34 -5.60
C TYR A 133 -6.25 1.33 -6.65
N GLY A 134 -5.00 1.80 -6.48
CA GLY A 134 -4.38 2.84 -7.30
C GLY A 134 -4.67 4.27 -6.83
N ARG A 135 -5.60 4.45 -5.90
CA ARG A 135 -5.96 5.72 -5.24
C ARG A 135 -6.54 5.48 -3.85
N SER A 136 -6.50 6.53 -3.03
CA SER A 136 -7.19 6.62 -1.74
C SER A 136 -7.38 8.08 -1.38
N TYR A 137 -8.13 8.37 -0.32
CA TYR A 137 -8.43 9.72 0.09
C TYR A 137 -8.12 9.94 1.57
N LEU A 138 -7.80 11.16 1.91
CA LEU A 138 -7.71 11.64 3.27
C LEU A 138 -8.75 12.75 3.44
N LEU A 139 -9.64 12.58 4.42
CA LEU A 139 -10.67 13.56 4.76
C LEU A 139 -10.28 14.29 6.04
N ALA A 140 -10.21 15.62 5.98
CA ALA A 140 -10.08 16.46 7.15
C ALA A 140 -11.46 16.69 7.76
N TYR A 141 -11.58 16.50 9.06
CA TYR A 141 -12.82 16.72 9.81
C TYR A 141 -12.54 17.41 11.14
N GLN A 142 -13.57 17.95 11.75
CA GLN A 142 -13.47 18.57 13.07
C GLN A 142 -13.87 17.55 14.14
N GLY A 143 -12.98 17.28 15.08
CA GLY A 143 -13.24 16.40 16.21
C GLY A 143 -14.24 17.02 17.20
N GLU A 144 -14.69 16.24 18.17
CA GLU A 144 -15.58 16.69 19.24
C GLU A 144 -14.96 17.82 20.09
N ASP A 145 -13.62 17.85 20.17
CA ASP A 145 -12.82 18.87 20.82
C ASP A 145 -12.61 20.14 19.97
N SER A 146 -13.27 20.20 18.82
CA SER A 146 -13.16 21.27 17.82
C SER A 146 -11.76 21.37 17.16
N LYS A 147 -10.89 20.39 17.36
CA LYS A 147 -9.60 20.34 16.67
C LYS A 147 -9.74 19.67 15.28
N PRO A 148 -8.94 20.10 14.31
CA PRO A 148 -8.87 19.46 13.03
C PRO A 148 -8.20 18.08 13.17
N LYS A 149 -8.84 17.07 12.62
CA LYS A 149 -8.36 15.69 12.53
C LYS A 149 -8.41 15.21 11.08
N ILE A 150 -7.79 14.09 10.82
CA ILE A 150 -7.79 13.44 9.51
C ILE A 150 -8.27 12.01 9.64
N ALA A 151 -8.87 11.50 8.58
CA ALA A 151 -9.27 10.09 8.48
C ALA A 151 -9.06 9.60 7.06
N HIS A 152 -8.57 8.40 6.95
CA HIS A 152 -8.47 7.67 5.70
C HIS A 152 -9.87 7.29 5.19
N VAL A 153 -10.09 7.45 3.88
CA VAL A 153 -11.31 7.05 3.19
C VAL A 153 -10.93 6.21 1.97
N GLU A 154 -11.44 4.99 1.91
CA GLU A 154 -11.22 4.10 0.78
C GLU A 154 -12.04 4.52 -0.46
N PRO A 155 -11.60 4.11 -1.67
CA PRO A 155 -12.31 4.48 -2.91
C PRO A 155 -13.70 3.87 -3.07
N ASP A 156 -14.10 2.94 -2.23
CA ASP A 156 -15.45 2.36 -2.18
C ASP A 156 -16.42 3.23 -1.34
N GLU A 157 -15.90 4.03 -0.42
CA GLU A 157 -16.68 4.93 0.43
C GLU A 157 -16.86 6.33 -0.15
N GLY A 158 -16.05 6.72 -1.14
CA GLY A 158 -16.13 8.07 -1.68
C GLY A 158 -15.28 8.32 -2.92
N PHE A 159 -15.49 9.49 -3.52
CA PHE A 159 -14.76 9.93 -4.70
C PHE A 159 -14.61 11.45 -4.77
N MET A 160 -13.55 11.88 -5.43
CA MET A 160 -13.24 13.29 -5.68
C MET A 160 -13.77 13.72 -7.06
N ILE A 161 -14.37 14.89 -7.12
CA ILE A 161 -14.76 15.58 -8.34
C ILE A 161 -13.88 16.82 -8.48
N TYR A 162 -13.31 17.01 -9.66
CA TYR A 162 -12.43 18.12 -10.00
C TYR A 162 -13.16 19.11 -10.90
N ASP A 163 -12.68 20.36 -10.93
CA ASP A 163 -13.15 21.35 -11.89
C ASP A 163 -12.64 21.08 -13.32
N ASP A 164 -13.26 21.68 -14.32
CA ASP A 164 -12.93 21.55 -15.74
C ASP A 164 -11.80 22.49 -16.18
N THR A 165 -11.09 23.14 -15.25
CA THR A 165 -9.96 24.01 -15.56
C THR A 165 -8.70 23.20 -15.90
N ILE A 166 -7.69 23.85 -16.47
CA ILE A 166 -6.39 23.23 -16.80
C ILE A 166 -5.71 22.67 -15.53
N LYS A 167 -5.92 23.29 -14.35
CA LYS A 167 -5.35 22.82 -13.09
C LYS A 167 -6.07 21.62 -12.51
N SER A 168 -7.35 21.42 -12.88
CA SER A 168 -8.23 20.40 -12.29
C SER A 168 -8.18 20.45 -10.75
N GLU A 169 -8.63 21.59 -10.19
CA GLU A 169 -8.70 21.74 -8.74
C GLU A 169 -9.87 20.94 -8.16
N PRO A 170 -9.78 20.39 -6.94
CA PRO A 170 -10.89 19.75 -6.27
C PRO A 170 -12.10 20.69 -6.15
N LEU A 171 -13.23 20.25 -6.70
CA LEU A 171 -14.52 20.97 -6.67
C LEU A 171 -15.41 20.47 -5.55
N ALA A 172 -15.50 19.15 -5.41
CA ALA A 172 -16.27 18.49 -4.37
C ALA A 172 -15.69 17.11 -4.04
N PHE A 173 -15.92 16.66 -2.82
CA PHE A 173 -15.73 15.27 -2.42
C PHE A 173 -17.06 14.67 -2.01
N VAL A 174 -17.39 13.50 -2.54
CA VAL A 174 -18.64 12.79 -2.21
C VAL A 174 -18.29 11.58 -1.37
N ARG A 175 -18.78 11.52 -0.15
CA ARG A 175 -18.73 10.32 0.69
C ARG A 175 -20.15 9.77 0.83
N TYR A 176 -20.32 8.48 0.56
CA TYR A 176 -21.65 7.86 0.59
C TYR A 176 -21.59 6.41 1.07
N SER A 177 -22.74 5.94 1.52
CA SER A 177 -22.96 4.55 1.91
C SER A 177 -24.32 4.06 1.41
N ARG A 178 -24.48 2.75 1.36
CA ARG A 178 -25.74 2.08 1.04
C ARG A 178 -26.19 1.24 2.21
N ASP A 179 -27.46 1.33 2.55
CA ASP A 179 -28.06 0.43 3.52
C ASP A 179 -28.48 -0.91 2.86
N TYR A 180 -28.97 -1.84 3.67
CA TYR A 180 -29.42 -3.15 3.20
C TYR A 180 -30.65 -3.11 2.28
N LEU A 181 -31.39 -2.00 2.25
CA LEU A 181 -32.50 -1.74 1.33
C LEU A 181 -32.04 -1.02 0.05
N ASN A 182 -30.74 -0.79 -0.08
CA ASN A 182 -30.11 -0.08 -1.20
C ASN A 182 -30.44 1.45 -1.23
N HIS A 183 -30.87 2.03 -0.11
CA HIS A 183 -30.93 3.48 0.01
C HIS A 183 -29.53 4.07 0.07
N VAL A 184 -29.31 5.16 -0.64
CA VAL A 184 -28.04 5.86 -0.68
C VAL A 184 -28.11 7.06 0.25
N THR A 185 -27.16 7.14 1.18
CA THR A 185 -27.01 8.30 2.07
C THR A 185 -25.56 8.76 2.04
N GLY A 186 -25.34 10.06 2.18
CA GLY A 186 -23.99 10.59 2.19
C GLY A 186 -23.94 12.10 2.30
N THR A 187 -22.72 12.61 2.15
CA THR A 187 -22.41 14.05 2.23
C THR A 187 -21.55 14.46 1.05
N ILE A 188 -21.88 15.59 0.45
CA ILE A 188 -21.07 16.27 -0.56
C ILE A 188 -20.31 17.39 0.14
N TYR A 189 -19.00 17.36 0.13
CA TYR A 189 -18.12 18.36 0.72
C TYR A 189 -17.64 19.32 -0.35
N TYR A 190 -18.01 20.60 -0.25
CA TYR A 190 -17.53 21.70 -1.09
C TYR A 190 -16.55 22.59 -0.31
N ALA A 191 -15.98 23.57 -0.93
CA ALA A 191 -15.24 24.63 -0.22
C ALA A 191 -16.23 25.51 0.56
N GLY A 192 -16.14 25.55 1.88
CA GLY A 192 -16.95 26.39 2.78
C GLY A 192 -18.28 25.79 3.25
N PHE A 193 -18.80 24.73 2.64
CA PHE A 193 -20.06 24.13 3.04
C PHE A 193 -20.17 22.65 2.64
N SER A 194 -21.05 21.92 3.30
CA SER A 194 -21.45 20.57 2.92
C SER A 194 -22.92 20.47 2.64
N VAL A 195 -23.32 19.45 1.89
CA VAL A 195 -24.70 19.13 1.55
C VAL A 195 -24.91 17.65 1.84
N ASP A 196 -25.76 17.34 2.80
CA ASP A 196 -26.17 15.97 3.03
C ASP A 196 -27.20 15.54 1.99
N PHE A 197 -27.23 14.26 1.68
CA PHE A 197 -28.21 13.71 0.76
C PHE A 197 -28.71 12.34 1.21
N LYS A 198 -29.96 12.09 0.87
CA LYS A 198 -30.60 10.80 1.08
C LYS A 198 -31.47 10.47 -0.11
N ASP A 199 -31.18 9.35 -0.75
CA ASP A 199 -31.81 8.95 -2.01
C ASP A 199 -31.82 10.12 -3.02
N ASP A 200 -32.96 10.49 -3.56
CA ASP A 200 -33.13 11.55 -4.56
C ASP A 200 -33.29 12.97 -3.97
N LYS A 201 -32.90 13.19 -2.71
CA LYS A 201 -33.03 14.47 -2.02
C LYS A 201 -31.70 15.00 -1.56
N LEU A 202 -31.42 16.25 -1.91
CA LEU A 202 -30.34 17.04 -1.33
C LEU A 202 -30.96 17.87 -0.17
N GLU A 203 -30.23 17.91 0.94
CA GLU A 203 -30.61 18.75 2.10
C GLU A 203 -30.09 20.17 1.92
N GLU A 204 -30.46 21.07 2.85
CA GLU A 204 -29.95 22.45 2.83
C GLU A 204 -28.44 22.49 3.13
N PRO A 205 -27.68 23.37 2.45
CA PRO A 205 -26.26 23.51 2.69
C PRO A 205 -25.94 23.92 4.13
N VAL A 206 -24.96 23.25 4.74
CA VAL A 206 -24.44 23.57 6.08
C VAL A 206 -23.04 24.14 5.94
N ASN A 207 -22.85 25.38 6.38
CA ASN A 207 -21.55 26.02 6.38
C ASN A 207 -20.62 25.40 7.42
N TYR A 208 -19.33 25.31 7.11
CA TYR A 208 -18.30 24.78 8.00
C TYR A 208 -16.96 25.53 7.85
N VAL A 209 -15.98 25.16 8.64
CA VAL A 209 -14.73 25.93 8.79
C VAL A 209 -13.73 25.78 7.64
N TRP A 210 -13.93 24.82 6.73
CA TRP A 210 -12.97 24.53 5.67
C TRP A 210 -13.16 25.46 4.47
N HIS A 211 -12.15 26.28 4.14
CA HIS A 211 -12.19 27.16 2.96
C HIS A 211 -11.91 26.43 1.64
N GLU A 212 -11.39 25.22 1.72
CA GLU A 212 -11.11 24.33 0.61
C GLU A 212 -11.96 23.05 0.76
N VAL A 213 -12.06 22.24 -0.30
CA VAL A 213 -12.63 20.89 -0.18
C VAL A 213 -11.79 20.10 0.84
N PRO A 214 -12.39 19.60 1.94
CA PRO A 214 -11.62 19.02 3.05
C PRO A 214 -11.10 17.60 2.78
N ALA A 215 -11.13 17.15 1.54
CA ALA A 215 -10.60 15.86 1.13
C ALA A 215 -9.47 16.02 0.12
N VAL A 216 -8.53 15.07 0.15
CA VAL A 216 -7.39 15.04 -0.75
C VAL A 216 -7.18 13.64 -1.30
N GLU A 217 -7.05 13.53 -2.63
CA GLU A 217 -6.74 12.27 -3.31
C GLU A 217 -5.24 11.98 -3.21
N PHE A 218 -4.90 10.74 -2.83
CA PHE A 218 -3.57 10.15 -2.93
C PHE A 218 -3.56 9.11 -4.05
N TYR A 219 -2.53 9.10 -4.87
CA TYR A 219 -2.40 8.18 -5.99
C TYR A 219 -0.93 7.99 -6.39
N SER A 220 -0.60 6.82 -6.95
CA SER A 220 0.77 6.51 -7.36
C SER A 220 1.10 7.02 -8.76
N ASN A 221 0.13 6.99 -9.67
CA ASN A 221 0.28 7.31 -11.10
C ASN A 221 -0.98 7.98 -11.65
N GLU A 222 -0.87 8.67 -12.79
CA GLU A 222 -1.98 9.39 -13.42
C GLU A 222 -3.10 8.46 -13.91
N GLU A 223 -2.78 7.19 -14.12
CA GLU A 223 -3.71 6.15 -14.54
C GLU A 223 -4.51 5.56 -13.37
N ARG A 224 -4.19 5.90 -12.12
CA ARG A 224 -4.77 5.36 -10.87
C ARG A 224 -4.74 3.83 -10.84
N GLN A 225 -3.61 3.24 -11.25
CA GLN A 225 -3.40 1.80 -11.22
C GLN A 225 -2.73 1.38 -9.91
N GLY A 226 -3.21 0.29 -9.31
CA GLY A 226 -2.57 -0.39 -8.20
C GLY A 226 -1.29 -1.11 -8.62
N ILE A 227 -0.53 -1.60 -7.65
CA ILE A 227 0.80 -2.19 -7.87
C ILE A 227 0.72 -3.43 -8.75
N PHE A 228 -0.30 -4.27 -8.58
CA PHE A 228 -0.43 -5.53 -9.30
C PHE A 228 -1.43 -5.48 -10.48
N ASP A 229 -2.02 -4.31 -10.79
CA ASP A 229 -2.98 -4.18 -11.90
C ASP A 229 -2.40 -4.66 -13.24
N GLY A 230 -1.13 -4.40 -13.50
CA GLY A 230 -0.44 -4.81 -14.73
C GLY A 230 -0.09 -6.29 -14.80
N VAL A 231 -0.14 -7.02 -13.69
CA VAL A 231 0.29 -8.43 -13.59
C VAL A 231 -0.83 -9.41 -13.20
N LYS A 232 -2.07 -8.93 -13.06
CA LYS A 232 -3.23 -9.78 -12.68
C LYS A 232 -3.36 -11.05 -13.51
N THR A 233 -3.27 -10.92 -14.82
CA THR A 233 -3.42 -12.06 -15.73
C THR A 233 -2.29 -13.09 -15.58
N LEU A 234 -1.08 -12.64 -15.20
CA LEU A 234 0.04 -13.53 -14.91
C LEU A 234 -0.18 -14.26 -13.58
N ILE A 235 -0.74 -13.59 -12.57
CA ILE A 235 -1.08 -14.17 -11.27
C ILE A 235 -2.18 -15.23 -11.45
N GLU A 236 -3.23 -14.92 -12.19
CA GLU A 236 -4.30 -15.91 -12.51
C GLU A 236 -3.76 -17.12 -13.28
N ALA A 237 -2.79 -16.88 -14.19
CA ALA A 237 -2.13 -17.97 -14.92
C ALA A 237 -1.26 -18.83 -13.99
N LEU A 238 -0.60 -18.23 -12.99
CA LEU A 238 0.19 -18.94 -11.98
C LEU A 238 -0.70 -19.83 -11.11
N ASP A 239 -1.80 -19.30 -10.57
CA ASP A 239 -2.77 -20.08 -9.78
C ASP A 239 -3.29 -21.27 -10.58
N LYS A 240 -3.62 -21.04 -11.85
CA LYS A 240 -4.10 -22.10 -12.75
C LYS A 240 -3.02 -23.14 -13.04
N ALA A 241 -1.75 -22.74 -13.21
CA ALA A 241 -0.65 -23.66 -13.49
C ALA A 241 -0.38 -24.55 -12.29
N LEU A 242 -0.32 -23.97 -11.08
CA LEU A 242 -0.12 -24.70 -9.82
C LEU A 242 -1.28 -25.65 -9.52
N SER A 243 -2.53 -25.19 -9.70
CA SER A 243 -3.71 -26.04 -9.50
C SER A 243 -3.72 -27.25 -10.44
N LYS A 244 -3.34 -27.03 -11.72
CA LYS A 244 -3.20 -28.13 -12.67
C LYS A 244 -2.06 -29.09 -12.33
N LYS A 245 -0.97 -28.57 -11.77
CA LYS A 245 0.14 -29.41 -11.32
C LYS A 245 -0.29 -30.25 -10.13
N ALA A 246 -0.99 -29.69 -9.16
CA ALA A 246 -1.59 -30.44 -8.04
C ALA A 246 -2.57 -31.51 -8.54
N ASP A 247 -3.49 -31.16 -9.47
CA ASP A 247 -4.38 -32.14 -10.11
C ASP A 247 -3.61 -33.31 -10.74
N GLN A 248 -2.43 -33.05 -11.29
CA GLN A 248 -1.59 -34.10 -11.89
C GLN A 248 -0.93 -34.98 -10.84
N VAL A 249 -0.42 -34.41 -9.77
CA VAL A 249 0.17 -35.18 -8.65
C VAL A 249 -0.89 -36.14 -8.10
N ASP A 250 -2.09 -35.64 -7.81
CA ASP A 250 -3.21 -36.48 -7.34
C ASP A 250 -3.62 -37.55 -8.35
N TYR A 251 -3.51 -37.25 -9.65
CA TYR A 251 -3.78 -38.20 -10.71
C TYR A 251 -2.72 -39.31 -10.81
N PHE A 252 -1.43 -38.98 -10.59
CA PHE A 252 -0.33 -39.94 -10.62
C PHE A 252 -0.35 -40.89 -9.42
N ASP A 253 -0.75 -40.40 -8.25
CA ASP A 253 -0.99 -41.27 -7.08
C ASP A 253 -2.12 -42.27 -7.31
N ASN A 254 -2.98 -41.97 -8.31
CA ASN A 254 -4.10 -42.79 -8.73
C ASN A 254 -3.92 -43.34 -10.17
N ALA A 255 -2.70 -43.73 -10.57
CA ALA A 255 -2.42 -44.24 -11.89
C ALA A 255 -3.26 -45.51 -12.20
N TYR A 256 -3.69 -45.68 -13.46
CA TYR A 256 -4.41 -46.82 -13.87
C TYR A 256 -3.44 -48.02 -14.00
N LEU A 257 -3.77 -49.14 -13.33
CA LEU A 257 -3.10 -50.39 -13.57
C LEU A 257 -3.71 -51.07 -14.81
N LEU A 258 -2.90 -51.19 -15.86
CA LEU A 258 -3.27 -51.92 -17.06
C LEU A 258 -2.85 -53.37 -16.93
N ALA A 259 -3.80 -54.32 -17.00
CA ALA A 259 -3.51 -55.74 -17.07
C ALA A 259 -4.10 -56.32 -18.35
N LEU A 260 -3.25 -56.73 -19.26
CA LEU A 260 -3.64 -57.36 -20.52
C LEU A 260 -3.19 -58.80 -20.55
N GLY A 261 -4.05 -59.70 -21.05
CA GLY A 261 -3.69 -61.08 -21.26
C GLY A 261 -3.60 -61.96 -20.00
N LEU A 262 -4.12 -61.46 -18.89
CA LEU A 262 -4.21 -62.22 -17.63
C LEU A 262 -5.67 -62.61 -17.38
N ASN A 263 -5.92 -63.84 -16.95
CA ASN A 263 -7.25 -64.24 -16.49
C ASN A 263 -7.35 -63.92 -14.98
N LEU A 264 -8.13 -62.92 -14.64
CA LEU A 264 -8.37 -62.47 -13.26
C LEU A 264 -9.78 -62.86 -12.77
N GLU A 265 -10.46 -63.80 -13.47
CA GLU A 265 -11.75 -64.30 -13.07
C GLU A 265 -11.63 -65.25 -11.85
N ASP A 266 -12.56 -65.13 -10.90
CA ASP A 266 -12.70 -66.06 -9.82
C ASP A 266 -13.32 -67.42 -10.30
N GLU A 267 -13.41 -68.42 -9.42
CA GLU A 267 -13.98 -69.70 -9.72
C GLU A 267 -15.44 -69.62 -10.22
N ASN A 268 -16.11 -68.48 -10.10
CA ASN A 268 -17.48 -68.22 -10.56
C ASN A 268 -17.53 -67.30 -11.81
N GLY A 269 -16.41 -67.06 -12.46
CA GLY A 269 -16.33 -66.21 -13.65
C GLY A 269 -16.58 -64.75 -13.38
N ARG A 270 -16.40 -64.25 -12.14
CA ARG A 270 -16.58 -62.88 -11.76
C ARG A 270 -15.23 -62.21 -11.59
N ILE A 271 -15.08 -61.05 -12.22
CA ILE A 271 -13.92 -60.19 -12.05
C ILE A 271 -14.23 -59.24 -10.89
N HIS A 272 -13.49 -59.36 -9.82
CA HIS A 272 -13.57 -58.45 -8.68
C HIS A 272 -12.66 -57.23 -8.95
N ILE A 273 -13.16 -56.28 -9.79
CA ILE A 273 -12.51 -55.03 -10.01
C ILE A 273 -13.30 -53.99 -9.23
N ASP A 274 -12.69 -53.47 -8.21
CA ASP A 274 -13.17 -52.26 -7.55
C ASP A 274 -13.02 -51.06 -8.51
N ARG A 275 -14.14 -50.45 -8.92
CA ARG A 275 -14.15 -49.30 -9.84
C ARG A 275 -13.40 -48.09 -9.27
N GLU A 276 -13.20 -48.08 -7.96
CA GLU A 276 -12.41 -47.05 -7.29
C GLU A 276 -10.90 -47.27 -7.46
N GLN A 277 -10.45 -48.48 -7.81
CA GLN A 277 -9.03 -48.85 -7.95
C GLN A 277 -8.41 -48.52 -9.33
N ARG A 278 -9.14 -47.88 -10.23
CA ARG A 278 -8.64 -47.45 -11.58
C ARG A 278 -7.89 -48.55 -12.32
N PHE A 279 -8.54 -49.68 -12.49
CA PHE A 279 -7.98 -50.87 -13.12
C PHE A 279 -8.58 -51.06 -14.53
N ILE A 280 -7.73 -51.16 -15.55
CA ILE A 280 -8.13 -51.52 -16.91
C ILE A 280 -7.74 -52.96 -17.16
N TYR A 281 -8.74 -53.80 -17.47
CA TYR A 281 -8.57 -55.24 -17.66
C TYR A 281 -9.13 -55.67 -19.01
N SER A 282 -8.38 -56.51 -19.71
CA SER A 282 -8.84 -57.20 -20.91
C SER A 282 -8.34 -58.66 -20.89
N PRO A 283 -9.26 -59.65 -20.82
CA PRO A 283 -8.89 -61.05 -20.82
C PRO A 283 -8.55 -61.59 -22.23
N ASP A 284 -9.00 -60.87 -23.28
CA ASP A 284 -8.88 -61.33 -24.68
C ASP A 284 -7.53 -61.09 -25.32
N ALA A 285 -6.55 -60.55 -24.59
CA ALA A 285 -5.22 -60.36 -25.09
C ALA A 285 -4.45 -61.70 -25.10
N ASP A 286 -3.74 -61.97 -26.20
CA ASP A 286 -2.89 -63.15 -26.34
C ASP A 286 -1.92 -63.30 -25.16
N ALA A 287 -1.99 -64.44 -24.44
CA ALA A 287 -1.16 -64.69 -23.25
C ALA A 287 0.34 -64.65 -23.50
N THR A 288 0.79 -64.72 -24.76
CA THR A 288 2.17 -64.52 -25.15
C THR A 288 2.63 -63.07 -25.06
N HIS A 289 1.68 -62.12 -24.96
CA HIS A 289 1.91 -60.69 -24.85
C HIS A 289 1.30 -60.12 -23.57
N ALA A 290 1.12 -60.96 -22.55
CA ALA A 290 0.62 -60.48 -21.26
C ALA A 290 1.47 -59.33 -20.73
N LYS A 291 0.81 -58.25 -20.38
CA LYS A 291 1.47 -57.01 -19.89
C LYS A 291 0.71 -56.50 -18.69
N VAL A 292 1.45 -56.23 -17.63
CA VAL A 292 0.95 -55.46 -16.47
C VAL A 292 1.83 -54.23 -16.30
N GLU A 293 1.24 -53.08 -16.45
CA GLU A 293 1.96 -51.83 -16.27
C GLU A 293 1.02 -50.73 -15.74
N PHE A 294 1.62 -49.74 -15.08
CA PHE A 294 0.89 -48.52 -14.79
C PHE A 294 0.90 -47.63 -16.03
N ILE A 295 -0.30 -47.25 -16.48
CA ILE A 295 -0.41 -46.26 -17.55
C ILE A 295 -0.32 -44.86 -16.91
N GLY A 296 0.86 -44.26 -17.02
CA GLY A 296 1.08 -42.89 -16.67
C GLY A 296 0.92 -41.96 -17.88
N LYS A 297 0.54 -40.71 -17.63
CA LYS A 297 0.61 -39.68 -18.65
C LYS A 297 2.09 -39.37 -18.95
N PRO A 298 2.47 -39.03 -20.20
CA PRO A 298 3.83 -38.58 -20.49
C PRO A 298 4.32 -37.51 -19.51
N ASP A 299 5.52 -37.69 -19.01
CA ASP A 299 6.16 -36.75 -18.06
C ASP A 299 6.28 -35.37 -18.70
N ALA A 300 5.53 -34.41 -18.19
CA ALA A 300 5.56 -33.00 -18.57
C ALA A 300 5.99 -32.10 -17.39
N ASP A 301 6.55 -32.68 -16.33
CA ASP A 301 6.87 -31.95 -15.09
C ASP A 301 7.87 -30.82 -15.35
N GLY A 302 8.93 -31.10 -16.11
CA GLY A 302 9.94 -30.09 -16.45
C GLY A 302 9.36 -28.92 -17.26
N MET A 303 8.39 -29.15 -18.15
CA MET A 303 7.74 -28.07 -18.89
C MET A 303 6.84 -27.21 -17.98
N GLN A 304 6.15 -27.84 -17.04
CA GLN A 304 5.29 -27.14 -16.10
C GLN A 304 6.09 -26.33 -15.10
N GLU A 305 7.16 -26.88 -14.54
CA GLU A 305 8.07 -26.15 -13.67
C GLU A 305 8.67 -24.92 -14.37
N ASN A 306 9.14 -25.08 -15.61
CA ASN A 306 9.65 -23.99 -16.41
C ASN A 306 8.60 -22.89 -16.62
N LEU A 307 7.32 -23.26 -16.85
CA LEU A 307 6.24 -22.28 -16.98
C LEU A 307 5.98 -21.55 -15.66
N ILE A 308 5.89 -22.28 -14.54
CA ILE A 308 5.65 -21.71 -13.20
C ILE A 308 6.75 -20.72 -12.83
N ASN A 309 8.01 -21.15 -12.96
CA ASN A 309 9.17 -20.30 -12.69
C ASN A 309 9.17 -19.05 -13.58
N ARG A 310 8.86 -19.21 -14.88
CA ARG A 310 8.78 -18.09 -15.79
C ARG A 310 7.66 -17.12 -15.46
N LEU A 311 6.51 -17.60 -14.98
CA LEU A 311 5.41 -16.75 -14.51
C LEU A 311 5.81 -15.95 -13.28
N ILE A 312 6.46 -16.59 -12.30
CA ILE A 312 6.97 -15.92 -11.10
C ILE A 312 7.97 -14.83 -11.49
N ASP A 313 8.95 -15.15 -12.34
CA ASP A 313 9.95 -14.18 -12.82
C ASP A 313 9.28 -12.96 -13.51
N LEU A 314 8.28 -13.23 -14.38
CA LEU A 314 7.58 -12.16 -15.09
C LEU A 314 6.75 -11.30 -14.15
N ILE A 315 6.09 -11.88 -13.15
CA ILE A 315 5.32 -11.14 -12.15
C ILE A 315 6.23 -10.14 -11.43
N TYR A 316 7.35 -10.59 -10.88
CA TYR A 316 8.29 -9.71 -10.20
C TYR A 316 8.92 -8.68 -11.14
N TYR A 317 9.38 -9.11 -12.31
CA TYR A 317 10.03 -8.23 -13.27
C TYR A 317 9.12 -7.10 -13.76
N THR A 318 7.85 -7.44 -14.09
CA THR A 318 6.92 -6.46 -14.67
C THR A 318 6.16 -5.64 -13.63
N SER A 319 6.06 -6.11 -12.37
CA SER A 319 5.57 -5.31 -11.24
C SER A 319 6.59 -4.30 -10.72
N MET A 320 7.87 -4.40 -11.16
CA MET A 320 9.00 -3.60 -10.63
C MET A 320 9.33 -3.87 -9.16
N ILE A 321 8.75 -4.89 -8.54
CA ILE A 321 9.09 -5.35 -7.19
C ILE A 321 10.14 -6.45 -7.31
N PRO A 322 11.27 -6.38 -6.60
CA PRO A 322 12.31 -7.40 -6.66
C PRO A 322 11.90 -8.67 -5.92
N ASN A 323 12.25 -9.84 -6.45
CA ASN A 323 12.12 -11.08 -5.70
C ASN A 323 13.20 -11.17 -4.62
N LEU A 324 12.86 -10.88 -3.37
CA LEU A 324 13.80 -10.89 -2.25
C LEU A 324 14.21 -12.33 -1.83
N GLN A 325 13.47 -13.35 -2.25
CA GLN A 325 13.79 -14.76 -1.99
C GLN A 325 14.76 -15.35 -3.01
N ASP A 326 15.10 -14.61 -4.08
CA ASP A 326 16.05 -15.08 -5.09
C ASP A 326 17.42 -15.40 -4.45
N SER A 327 18.03 -16.51 -4.87
CA SER A 327 19.38 -16.93 -4.46
C SER A 327 20.44 -15.83 -4.63
N ALA A 328 20.17 -14.87 -5.49
CA ALA A 328 20.99 -13.68 -5.69
C ALA A 328 20.99 -12.69 -4.50
N PHE A 329 20.02 -12.79 -3.57
CA PHE A 329 20.04 -12.07 -2.30
C PHE A 329 20.69 -12.89 -1.16
N SER A 330 20.78 -14.20 -1.30
CA SER A 330 21.35 -15.11 -0.30
C SER A 330 22.87 -15.31 -0.40
N GLY A 331 23.53 -14.74 -1.41
CA GLY A 331 24.97 -14.86 -1.63
C GLY A 331 25.76 -13.63 -1.19
N ASN A 332 27.13 -13.69 -1.33
CA ASN A 332 28.05 -12.56 -1.11
C ASN A 332 27.85 -11.41 -2.14
N SER A 333 26.61 -11.00 -2.39
CA SER A 333 26.34 -9.88 -3.27
C SER A 333 26.82 -8.59 -2.60
N SER A 334 27.64 -7.79 -3.29
CA SER A 334 28.08 -6.50 -2.79
C SER A 334 26.84 -5.59 -2.58
N GLY A 335 26.88 -4.67 -1.59
CA GLY A 335 25.82 -3.71 -1.37
C GLY A 335 25.39 -2.95 -2.63
N VAL A 336 26.35 -2.70 -3.55
CA VAL A 336 26.11 -2.07 -4.85
C VAL A 336 25.25 -2.96 -5.76
N ALA A 337 25.47 -4.27 -5.79
CA ALA A 337 24.67 -5.20 -6.59
C ALA A 337 23.22 -5.26 -6.09
N LEU A 338 23.02 -5.22 -4.77
CA LEU A 338 21.68 -5.11 -4.14
C LEU A 338 20.96 -3.82 -4.53
N GLN A 339 21.65 -2.68 -4.54
CA GLN A 339 21.08 -1.40 -4.96
C GLN A 339 20.61 -1.44 -6.42
N PHE A 340 21.36 -2.06 -7.33
CA PHE A 340 20.92 -2.23 -8.72
C PHE A 340 19.67 -3.09 -8.86
N LYS A 341 19.50 -4.12 -8.03
CA LYS A 341 18.29 -4.94 -8.03
C LYS A 341 17.06 -4.19 -7.52
N LEU A 342 17.24 -3.29 -6.57
CA LEU A 342 16.18 -2.46 -6.02
C LEU A 342 15.84 -1.24 -6.91
N LEU A 343 16.67 -0.92 -7.90
CA LEU A 343 16.52 0.28 -8.74
C LEU A 343 15.14 0.43 -9.38
N PRO A 344 14.47 -0.61 -9.94
CA PRO A 344 13.13 -0.49 -10.47
C PRO A 344 12.11 -0.02 -9.41
N MET A 345 12.14 -0.63 -8.23
CA MET A 345 11.27 -0.27 -7.10
C MET A 345 11.58 1.15 -6.57
N GLN A 346 12.86 1.53 -6.51
CA GLN A 346 13.29 2.87 -6.13
C GLN A 346 12.76 3.94 -7.11
N ASN A 347 12.82 3.66 -8.41
CA ASN A 347 12.27 4.57 -9.44
C ASN A 347 10.75 4.73 -9.29
N MET A 348 10.02 3.62 -9.09
CA MET A 348 8.58 3.66 -8.84
C MET A 348 8.27 4.50 -7.59
N ALA A 349 8.99 4.27 -6.49
CA ALA A 349 8.85 5.03 -5.26
C ALA A 349 9.13 6.52 -5.43
N ALA A 350 10.16 6.90 -6.19
CA ALA A 350 10.47 8.30 -6.46
C ALA A 350 9.39 9.02 -7.28
N PHE A 351 8.70 8.32 -8.19
CA PHE A 351 7.54 8.87 -8.90
C PHE A 351 6.34 9.04 -7.96
N GLN A 352 6.03 8.04 -7.15
CA GLN A 352 4.93 8.09 -6.19
C GLN A 352 5.16 9.18 -5.14
N GLU A 353 6.37 9.32 -4.62
CA GLU A 353 6.74 10.34 -3.65
C GLU A 353 6.35 11.75 -4.11
N ARG A 354 6.63 12.09 -5.38
CA ARG A 354 6.25 13.40 -5.92
C ARG A 354 4.74 13.63 -5.90
N LYS A 355 3.95 12.59 -6.16
CA LYS A 355 2.48 12.64 -6.10
C LYS A 355 2.01 12.78 -4.66
N PHE A 356 2.58 12.01 -3.76
CA PHE A 356 2.27 12.04 -2.34
C PHE A 356 2.64 13.39 -1.71
N ILE A 357 3.81 13.94 -1.99
CA ILE A 357 4.19 15.30 -1.52
C ILE A 357 3.19 16.35 -2.03
N LYS A 358 2.74 16.25 -3.28
CA LYS A 358 1.70 17.15 -3.81
C LYS A 358 0.39 17.01 -3.00
N SER A 359 -0.03 15.79 -2.71
CA SER A 359 -1.25 15.51 -1.94
C SER A 359 -1.11 15.96 -0.48
N LEU A 360 0.01 15.66 0.19
CA LEU A 360 0.30 16.12 1.54
C LEU A 360 0.31 17.66 1.63
N ARG A 361 0.97 18.33 0.69
CA ARG A 361 0.98 19.80 0.65
C ARG A 361 -0.44 20.38 0.51
N ARG A 362 -1.30 19.71 -0.30
CA ARG A 362 -2.70 20.08 -0.40
C ARG A 362 -3.45 19.86 0.91
N MET A 363 -3.23 18.74 1.58
CA MET A 363 -3.83 18.43 2.87
C MET A 363 -3.48 19.52 3.90
N PHE A 364 -2.20 19.86 4.03
CA PHE A 364 -1.77 20.92 4.97
C PHE A 364 -2.30 22.30 4.56
N LYS A 365 -2.46 22.59 3.26
CA LYS A 365 -3.15 23.79 2.81
C LYS A 365 -4.59 23.84 3.37
N VAL A 366 -5.36 22.76 3.20
CA VAL A 366 -6.74 22.65 3.73
C VAL A 366 -6.76 22.89 5.24
N LEU A 367 -5.83 22.26 5.98
CA LEU A 367 -5.77 22.33 7.43
C LEU A 367 -5.36 23.73 7.93
N PHE A 368 -4.40 24.38 7.31
CA PHE A 368 -3.87 25.69 7.73
C PHE A 368 -4.76 26.85 7.31
N GLU A 369 -5.45 26.74 6.18
CA GLU A 369 -6.40 27.74 5.71
C GLU A 369 -7.79 27.62 6.35
N SER A 370 -8.03 26.66 7.26
CA SER A 370 -9.30 26.54 7.97
C SER A 370 -9.60 27.78 8.80
N ALA A 371 -10.87 28.18 8.84
CA ALA A 371 -11.29 29.43 9.50
C ALA A 371 -11.19 29.36 11.02
N ASP A 372 -11.22 30.51 11.59
CA ASP A 372 -11.23 30.99 13.00
C ASP A 372 -11.57 30.03 14.15
N GLY A 373 -11.01 28.92 14.30
CA GLY A 373 -11.22 28.02 15.43
C GLY A 373 -10.81 26.58 15.16
N GLY A 374 -10.55 26.26 13.90
CA GLY A 374 -10.05 24.98 13.48
C GLY A 374 -8.55 24.95 13.25
N GLN A 375 -7.81 25.97 13.66
CA GLN A 375 -6.38 26.03 13.46
C GLN A 375 -5.69 24.90 14.21
N ILE A 376 -4.84 24.17 13.51
CA ILE A 376 -3.96 23.15 14.07
C ILE A 376 -3.16 23.74 15.20
N VAL A 377 -2.74 25.01 15.00
CA VAL A 377 -2.06 25.81 16.01
C VAL A 377 -2.40 27.27 15.77
N ARG A 378 -2.68 27.98 16.85
CA ARG A 378 -2.93 29.44 16.77
C ARG A 378 -1.75 30.25 16.26
N ALA A 379 -0.55 29.70 16.31
CA ALA A 379 0.70 30.35 15.87
C ALA A 379 1.00 30.12 14.38
N ILE A 380 0.46 29.07 13.74
CA ILE A 380 0.74 28.80 12.33
C ILE A 380 0.02 29.80 11.44
N ASN A 381 0.78 30.54 10.66
CA ASN A 381 0.26 31.39 9.60
C ASN A 381 -0.41 30.51 8.52
N LYS A 382 -1.56 30.94 7.98
CA LYS A 382 -2.30 30.22 6.94
C LYS A 382 -1.45 29.87 5.70
N ASP A 383 -0.40 30.65 5.42
CA ASP A 383 0.49 30.42 4.28
C ASP A 383 1.69 29.50 4.61
N SER A 384 1.88 29.10 5.89
CA SER A 384 3.01 28.26 6.33
C SER A 384 3.04 26.86 5.69
N TRP A 385 1.93 26.43 5.06
CA TRP A 385 1.93 25.19 4.25
C TRP A 385 2.92 25.23 3.07
N LEU A 386 3.34 26.43 2.63
CA LEU A 386 4.35 26.60 1.57
C LEU A 386 5.76 26.26 2.08
N ASP A 387 6.01 26.49 3.36
CA ASP A 387 7.34 26.32 4.00
C ASP A 387 7.55 24.89 4.51
N LEU A 388 6.52 24.04 4.40
CA LEU A 388 6.61 22.63 4.81
C LEU A 388 7.65 21.86 3.99
N ARG A 389 8.52 21.17 4.72
CA ARG A 389 9.49 20.22 4.17
C ARG A 389 9.00 18.80 4.45
N PHE A 390 8.99 17.98 3.40
CA PHE A 390 8.62 16.56 3.47
C PHE A 390 9.84 15.72 3.13
N THR A 391 10.23 14.83 4.02
CA THR A 391 11.36 13.92 3.80
C THR A 391 10.88 12.49 3.94
N TYR A 392 10.99 11.73 2.85
CA TYR A 392 10.69 10.31 2.83
C TYR A 392 11.97 9.49 3.05
N THR A 393 11.99 8.68 4.09
CA THR A 393 13.06 7.73 4.37
C THR A 393 12.57 6.33 4.04
N ARG A 394 13.30 5.62 3.16
CA ARG A 394 12.93 4.26 2.76
C ARG A 394 13.22 3.28 3.89
N ASN A 395 12.25 2.39 4.16
CA ASN A 395 12.46 1.32 5.12
C ASN A 395 13.31 0.21 4.46
N MET A 396 14.61 0.31 4.60
CA MET A 396 15.58 -0.66 4.10
C MET A 396 16.47 -1.14 5.23
N PRO A 397 16.78 -2.45 5.29
CA PRO A 397 17.80 -2.93 6.20
C PRO A 397 19.13 -2.21 5.90
N GLN A 398 19.64 -1.46 6.86
CA GLN A 398 20.92 -0.80 6.76
C GLN A 398 21.94 -1.51 7.66
N ASN A 399 23.15 -1.69 7.14
CA ASN A 399 24.24 -2.16 7.99
C ASN A 399 24.68 -0.99 8.89
N MET A 400 24.30 -1.04 10.15
CA MET A 400 24.62 0.01 11.12
C MET A 400 26.13 0.30 11.19
N ALA A 401 26.97 -0.74 11.08
CA ALA A 401 28.41 -0.56 11.11
C ALA A 401 28.93 0.24 9.89
N ASP A 402 28.37 -0.02 8.70
CA ASP A 402 28.73 0.73 7.49
C ASP A 402 28.20 2.17 7.54
N ALA A 403 26.98 2.36 8.06
CA ALA A 403 26.39 3.69 8.24
C ALA A 403 27.24 4.54 9.22
N VAL A 404 27.60 3.98 10.37
CA VAL A 404 28.46 4.67 11.36
C VAL A 404 29.83 4.94 10.76
N SER A 405 30.45 4.00 10.04
CA SER A 405 31.74 4.21 9.37
C SER A 405 31.65 5.33 8.33
N THR A 406 30.59 5.36 7.54
CA THR A 406 30.35 6.40 6.53
C THR A 406 30.15 7.78 7.19
N ALA A 407 29.36 7.85 8.27
CA ALA A 407 29.14 9.07 9.03
C ALA A 407 30.43 9.61 9.65
N VAL A 408 31.27 8.73 10.21
CA VAL A 408 32.61 9.11 10.75
C VAL A 408 33.52 9.64 9.65
N GLN A 409 33.54 9.04 8.47
CA GLN A 409 34.32 9.56 7.34
C GLN A 409 33.76 10.90 6.82
N ALA A 410 32.43 10.99 6.72
CA ALA A 410 31.75 12.20 6.28
C ALA A 410 31.92 13.39 7.25
N SER A 411 32.06 13.13 8.55
CA SER A 411 32.22 14.17 9.59
C SER A 411 33.50 15.01 9.41
N SER A 412 34.47 14.53 8.63
CA SER A 412 35.67 15.29 8.27
C SER A 412 35.39 16.37 7.21
N ILE A 413 34.29 16.27 6.46
CA ILE A 413 33.96 17.14 5.32
C ILE A 413 32.66 17.91 5.56
N LEU A 414 31.70 17.25 6.27
CA LEU A 414 30.36 17.78 6.55
C LEU A 414 30.23 18.25 8.00
N SER A 415 29.20 19.02 8.29
CA SER A 415 28.85 19.34 9.67
C SER A 415 28.52 18.08 10.48
N GLN A 416 28.76 18.12 11.80
CA GLN A 416 28.45 16.99 12.68
C GLN A 416 26.96 16.62 12.63
N GLN A 417 26.08 17.60 12.53
CA GLN A 417 24.65 17.40 12.38
C GLN A 417 24.31 16.61 11.11
N THR A 418 24.91 16.98 9.97
CA THR A 418 24.69 16.26 8.71
C THR A 418 25.25 14.84 8.75
N ALA A 419 26.40 14.63 9.40
CA ALA A 419 27.00 13.31 9.57
C ALA A 419 26.16 12.41 10.47
N LEU A 420 25.60 12.94 11.58
CA LEU A 420 24.69 12.20 12.46
C LEU A 420 23.39 11.82 11.75
N ALA A 421 22.86 12.71 10.90
CA ALA A 421 21.66 12.41 10.09
C ALA A 421 21.84 11.23 9.11
N MET A 422 23.09 10.79 8.85
CA MET A 422 23.36 9.62 8.03
C MET A 422 23.29 8.30 8.81
N ILE A 423 23.16 8.36 10.14
CA ILE A 423 23.10 7.17 10.99
C ILE A 423 21.63 6.81 11.22
N PRO A 424 21.18 5.61 10.81
CA PRO A 424 19.82 5.14 11.07
C PRO A 424 19.51 5.08 12.56
N GLY A 425 18.30 5.51 12.94
CA GLY A 425 17.87 5.56 14.35
C GLY A 425 18.26 6.83 15.11
N ILE A 426 18.84 7.81 14.43
CA ILE A 426 18.98 9.17 14.96
C ILE A 426 17.95 10.06 14.26
N ASP A 427 16.78 10.21 14.90
CA ASP A 427 15.66 10.95 14.35
C ASP A 427 15.87 12.48 14.44
N ASP A 428 16.55 12.93 15.51
CA ASP A 428 16.90 14.32 15.72
C ASP A 428 18.41 14.47 15.96
N PRO A 429 19.19 14.76 14.90
CA PRO A 429 20.62 14.98 14.99
C PRO A 429 21.03 16.18 15.84
N GLN A 430 20.16 17.20 15.97
CA GLN A 430 20.43 18.38 16.77
C GLN A 430 20.32 18.05 18.27
N ALA A 431 19.25 17.42 18.67
CA ALA A 431 19.07 16.96 20.06
C ALA A 431 20.16 15.96 20.48
N GLU A 432 20.70 15.19 19.56
CA GLU A 432 21.83 14.28 19.84
C GLU A 432 23.14 15.03 20.05
N LEU A 433 23.36 16.12 19.32
CA LEU A 433 24.51 17.02 19.54
C LEU A 433 24.43 17.68 20.90
N GLU A 434 23.29 18.22 21.29
CA GLU A 434 23.05 18.84 22.58
C GLU A 434 23.28 17.86 23.74
N ARG A 435 22.74 16.63 23.63
CA ARG A 435 23.00 15.56 24.61
C ARG A 435 24.50 15.27 24.73
N LYS A 436 25.22 15.20 23.63
CA LYS A 436 26.65 14.96 23.62
C LYS A 436 27.44 16.10 24.27
N GLU A 437 27.05 17.34 24.04
CA GLU A 437 27.64 18.52 24.67
C GLU A 437 27.40 18.52 26.19
N ASP A 438 26.19 18.18 26.62
CA ASP A 438 25.84 18.05 28.04
C ASP A 438 26.64 16.93 28.72
N GLU A 439 26.77 15.77 28.06
CA GLU A 439 27.60 14.67 28.59
C GLU A 439 29.08 15.08 28.71
N GLN A 440 29.61 15.78 27.73
CA GLN A 440 30.99 16.28 27.78
C GLN A 440 31.16 17.33 28.89
N SER A 441 30.23 18.27 29.03
CA SER A 441 30.21 19.28 30.09
C SER A 441 30.17 18.62 31.49
N ASN A 442 29.26 17.63 31.65
CA ASN A 442 29.14 16.89 32.92
C ASN A 442 30.37 16.03 33.25
N SER A 443 31.00 15.43 32.20
CA SER A 443 32.23 14.68 32.38
C SER A 443 33.41 15.59 32.75
N MET A 444 33.52 16.79 32.15
CA MET A 444 34.50 17.80 32.53
C MET A 444 34.30 18.29 33.96
N LYS A 445 33.04 18.59 34.36
CA LYS A 445 32.73 19.00 35.76
C LYS A 445 33.11 17.90 36.75
N LYS A 446 32.83 16.61 36.46
CA LYS A 446 33.22 15.47 37.30
C LYS A 446 34.75 15.34 37.38
N ALA A 447 35.48 15.48 36.28
CA ALA A 447 36.93 15.40 36.23
C ALA A 447 37.58 16.59 37.00
N MET A 448 36.98 17.77 36.88
CA MET A 448 37.46 18.98 37.61
C MET A 448 37.22 18.83 39.13
N ASN A 449 36.05 18.32 39.52
CA ASN A 449 35.77 18.03 40.95
C ASN A 449 36.64 16.90 41.54
N GLN A 450 37.07 15.93 40.74
CA GLN A 450 38.01 14.90 41.18
C GLN A 450 39.47 15.42 41.28
N ALA A 451 39.82 16.41 40.46
CA ALA A 451 41.17 17.01 40.45
C ALA A 451 41.36 18.10 41.51
N LEU A 452 40.27 18.59 42.14
CA LEU A 452 40.33 19.60 43.19
C LEU A 452 40.85 18.97 44.49
N PRO A 453 41.86 19.58 45.17
CA PRO A 453 42.32 19.14 46.50
C PRO A 453 41.19 19.17 47.54
N ASP A 454 41.19 18.24 48.48
CA ASP A 454 40.11 18.04 49.45
C ASP A 454 39.71 19.28 50.29
N TYR A 455 40.65 20.24 50.51
CA TYR A 455 40.37 21.48 51.21
C TYR A 455 39.57 22.53 50.38
N LEU A 456 39.46 22.34 49.04
CA LEU A 456 38.65 23.19 48.17
C LEU A 456 37.28 22.60 47.85
N LYS A 457 37.08 21.27 48.07
CA LYS A 457 35.80 20.61 47.92
C LYS A 457 34.77 21.04 48.95
N ALA A 458 35.22 21.37 50.19
CA ALA A 458 34.35 21.83 51.27
C ALA A 458 33.79 23.26 51.08
N GLY A 459 34.21 23.99 50.05
CA GLY A 459 33.71 25.36 49.74
C GLY A 459 32.62 25.39 48.64
N VAL A 460 32.48 24.32 47.84
CA VAL A 460 31.53 24.27 46.75
C VAL A 460 30.16 23.80 47.18
N ASP A 461 30.08 22.95 48.23
CA ASP A 461 28.80 22.44 48.77
C ASP A 461 27.98 23.51 49.52
N ASN A 462 28.57 24.68 49.87
CA ASN A 462 27.85 25.75 50.55
C ASN A 462 27.16 26.76 49.63
N ASP A 463 27.46 26.76 48.32
CA ASP A 463 26.84 27.71 47.39
C ASP A 463 25.60 27.11 46.66
N GLU A 464 25.41 25.79 46.69
CA GLU A 464 24.20 25.17 46.12
C GLU A 464 22.99 25.15 47.08
N GLU A 465 23.21 25.21 48.40
CA GLU A 465 22.12 25.31 49.41
C GLU A 465 21.52 26.73 49.52
N ASN A 466 22.15 27.77 48.97
CA ASN A 466 21.64 29.16 49.03
C ASN A 466 20.96 29.65 47.75
N SER A 467 20.75 28.80 46.76
CA SER A 467 20.04 29.16 45.50
C SER A 467 18.63 28.57 45.39
N GLU A 468 18.13 27.92 46.45
CA GLU A 468 16.74 27.42 46.56
C GLU A 468 15.92 28.06 47.68
N GLU A 469 16.10 29.39 47.95
CA GLU A 469 15.13 30.18 48.71
C GLU A 469 14.54 31.33 47.90
#